data_9af915bb35b8cbbe6fe9d4e75c0f4f50
#
_entry.id   9af915bb35b8cbbe6fe9d4e75c0f4f50
#
_cell.length_a   1.000
_cell.length_b   1.000
_cell.length_c   1.000
_cell.angle_alpha   90.00
_cell.angle_beta   90.00
_cell.angle_gamma   90.00
#
_symmetry.space_group_name_H-M   'P 1'
#
loop_
_entity.id
_entity.type
_entity.pdbx_description
1 polymer ?
#
loop_
_entity_poly.entity_id
_entity_poly.type
_entity_poly.pdbx_seq_one_letter_code
_entity_poly.pdbx_strand_id
1 'polypeptide(L)' 'EITKEQFEAYVDVQMSGVTNMFDVKTVGQLSGLEKEQIMKIMTDYGTLKEKYDE' A
#
# COMPACT_ATOMS: atom_id res chain seq x y z
N GLU A 1 -2.71 -0.27 -12.81
CA GLU A 1 -2.64 1.05 -12.17
C GLU A 1 -3.26 0.99 -10.79
N ILE A 2 -2.64 1.69 -9.84
CA ILE A 2 -3.12 1.66 -8.45
C ILE A 2 -4.26 2.66 -8.29
N THR A 3 -5.38 2.20 -7.78
CA THR A 3 -6.51 3.07 -7.49
C THR A 3 -6.33 3.74 -6.13
N LYS A 4 -7.14 4.79 -5.90
CA LYS A 4 -7.12 5.45 -4.60
C LYS A 4 -7.45 4.49 -3.46
N GLU A 5 -8.43 3.62 -3.68
CA GLU A 5 -8.82 2.65 -2.66
C GLU A 5 -7.69 1.68 -2.34
N GLN A 6 -6.96 1.25 -3.37
CA GLN A 6 -5.83 0.37 -3.16
C GLN A 6 -4.72 1.05 -2.39
N PHE A 7 -4.44 2.31 -2.76
CA PHE A 7 -3.43 3.07 -2.05
C PHE A 7 -3.83 3.28 -0.59
N GLU A 8 -5.09 3.59 -0.34
CA GLU A 8 -5.57 3.80 1.02
C GLU A 8 -5.50 2.51 1.84
N ALA A 9 -5.79 1.37 1.22
CA ALA A 9 -5.67 0.09 1.92
C ALA A 9 -4.23 -0.16 2.38
N TYR A 10 -3.27 0.17 1.51
CA TYR A 10 -1.87 0.05 1.86
C TYR A 10 -1.50 0.97 3.03
N VAL A 11 -1.94 2.23 2.93
CA VAL A 11 -1.63 3.22 3.97
C VAL A 11 -2.26 2.82 5.30
N ASP A 12 -3.47 2.26 5.27
CA ASP A 12 -4.12 1.81 6.49
C ASP A 12 -3.28 0.76 7.22
N VAL A 13 -2.74 -0.20 6.48
CA VAL A 13 -1.87 -1.21 7.07
C VAL A 13 -0.61 -0.55 7.63
N GLN A 14 -0.05 0.37 6.88
CA GLN A 14 1.15 1.10 7.31
C GLN A 14 0.91 1.84 8.62
N MET A 15 -0.20 2.54 8.70
CA MET A 15 -0.51 3.35 9.88
C MET A 15 -0.89 2.50 11.08
N SER A 16 -1.41 1.31 10.86
CA SER A 16 -1.81 0.43 11.95
C SER A 16 -0.60 -0.11 12.72
N GLY A 17 0.55 -0.19 12.05
CA GLY A 17 1.76 -0.67 12.68
C GLY A 17 1.73 -2.14 13.06
N VAL A 18 0.80 -2.91 12.50
CA VAL A 18 0.65 -4.32 12.91
C VAL A 18 1.69 -5.23 12.28
N THR A 19 2.39 -4.76 11.25
CA THR A 19 3.38 -5.59 10.59
C THR A 19 4.46 -4.72 9.97
N ASN A 20 5.58 -5.36 9.65
CA ASN A 20 6.65 -4.71 8.90
C ASN A 20 6.21 -4.57 7.45
N MET A 21 6.25 -3.34 6.94
CA MET A 21 5.78 -3.09 5.56
C MET A 21 6.64 -3.76 4.50
N PHE A 22 7.83 -4.22 4.86
CA PHE A 22 8.63 -5.01 3.93
C PHE A 22 8.20 -6.46 3.87
N ASP A 23 7.33 -6.89 4.78
CA ASP A 23 6.75 -8.23 4.73
C ASP A 23 5.55 -8.19 3.78
N VAL A 24 5.84 -8.25 2.49
CA VAL A 24 4.86 -8.06 1.45
C VAL A 24 3.72 -9.07 1.55
N LYS A 25 4.03 -10.30 1.95
CA LYS A 25 3.01 -11.32 2.07
C LYS A 25 1.97 -10.95 3.11
N THR A 26 2.41 -10.52 4.28
CA THR A 26 1.49 -10.13 5.36
C THR A 26 0.74 -8.87 4.99
N VAL A 27 1.42 -7.89 4.39
CA VAL A 27 0.76 -6.67 3.93
C VAL A 27 -0.33 -7.02 2.93
N GLY A 28 -0.07 -7.97 2.03
CA GLY A 28 -1.07 -8.39 1.07
C GLY A 28 -2.28 -9.00 1.73
N GLN A 29 -2.06 -9.83 2.75
CA GLN A 29 -3.17 -10.44 3.46
C GLN A 29 -4.02 -9.43 4.19
N LEU A 30 -3.39 -8.43 4.80
CA LEU A 30 -4.10 -7.43 5.58
C LEU A 30 -4.81 -6.41 4.70
N SER A 31 -4.21 -6.05 3.58
CA SER A 31 -4.75 -5.00 2.71
C SER A 31 -5.65 -5.55 1.60
N GLY A 32 -5.55 -6.85 1.32
CA GLY A 32 -6.25 -7.45 0.18
C GLY A 32 -5.58 -7.16 -1.15
N LEU A 33 -4.37 -6.63 -1.13
CA LEU A 33 -3.64 -6.31 -2.35
C LEU A 33 -2.75 -7.47 -2.77
N GLU A 34 -2.46 -7.55 -4.06
CA GLU A 34 -1.53 -8.52 -4.58
C GLU A 34 -0.10 -8.00 -4.46
N LYS A 35 0.86 -8.93 -4.48
CA LYS A 35 2.26 -8.56 -4.33
C LYS A 35 2.69 -7.49 -5.34
N GLU A 36 2.26 -7.65 -6.59
CA GLU A 36 2.63 -6.69 -7.64
C GLU A 36 2.10 -5.29 -7.31
N GLN A 37 0.90 -5.23 -6.77
CA GLN A 37 0.29 -3.96 -6.41
C GLN A 37 1.05 -3.30 -5.26
N ILE A 38 1.44 -4.09 -4.28
CA ILE A 38 2.21 -3.58 -3.14
C ILE A 38 3.56 -3.05 -3.60
N MET A 39 4.23 -3.81 -4.46
CA MET A 39 5.51 -3.39 -5.00
C MET A 39 5.39 -2.10 -5.79
N LYS A 40 4.32 -1.98 -6.57
CA LYS A 40 4.06 -0.77 -7.33
C LYS A 40 3.85 0.43 -6.42
N ILE A 41 3.09 0.23 -5.35
CA ILE A 41 2.85 1.32 -4.39
C ILE A 41 4.17 1.74 -3.75
N MET A 42 5.00 0.78 -3.36
CA MET A 42 6.29 1.10 -2.76
C MET A 42 7.16 1.91 -3.70
N THR A 43 7.20 1.51 -4.97
CA THR A 43 8.02 2.18 -5.98
C THR A 43 7.54 3.61 -6.25
N ASP A 44 6.22 3.78 -6.33
CA ASP A 44 5.64 5.06 -6.71
C ASP A 44 5.00 5.79 -5.53
N TYR A 45 5.41 5.48 -4.32
CA TYR A 45 4.72 5.98 -3.13
C TYR A 45 4.58 7.50 -3.13
N GLY A 46 5.67 8.20 -3.41
CA GLY A 46 5.63 9.67 -3.41
C GLY A 46 4.65 10.22 -4.41
N THR A 47 4.67 9.67 -5.63
CA THR A 47 3.76 10.09 -6.69
C THR A 47 2.32 9.80 -6.32
N LEU A 48 2.07 8.60 -5.79
CA LEU A 48 0.71 8.21 -5.40
C LEU A 48 0.21 9.05 -4.24
N LYS A 49 1.09 9.36 -3.31
CA LYS A 49 0.70 10.18 -2.18
C LYS A 49 0.28 11.57 -2.65
N GLU A 50 1.02 12.16 -3.57
CA GLU A 50 0.63 13.45 -4.13
C GLU A 50 -0.70 13.36 -4.87
N LYS A 51 -0.87 12.28 -5.63
CA LYS A 51 -2.05 12.12 -6.46
C LYS A 51 -3.31 11.93 -5.62
N TYR A 52 -3.21 11.17 -4.54
CA TYR A 52 -4.37 10.78 -3.74
C TYR A 52 -4.41 11.44 -2.38
N ASP A 53 -3.39 12.19 -2.02
CA ASP A 53 -3.36 12.88 -0.74
C ASP A 53 -4.36 14.03 -0.73
N GLU A 54 -4.95 14.27 0.40
CA GLU A 54 -5.98 15.32 0.50
C GLU A 54 -5.59 16.44 1.42
#